data_42bbf3a2a6e6c7fc5d7def071bb95bd7
#
_entry.id   42bbf3a2a6e6c7fc5d7def071bb95bd7
#
_cell.length_a   1.000
_cell.length_b   1.000
_cell.length_c   1.000
_cell.angle_alpha   90.00
_cell.angle_beta   90.00
_cell.angle_gamma   90.00
#
_symmetry.space_group_name_H-M   'P 1'
#
loop_
_entity.id
_entity.type
_entity.pdbx_description
1 polymer ?
#
loop_
_entity_poly.entity_id
_entity_poly.type
_entity_poly.pdbx_seq_one_letter_code
_entity_poly.pdbx_strand_id
1 'polypeptide(L)' 'LIEYEINSAEKIILRKEQEKPEIVTYLMKKGYKRDNINKAFERIEN' A
#
# COMPACT_ATOMS: atom_id res chain seq x y z
N LEU A 1 11.25 -6.52 7.59
CA LEU A 1 10.11 -7.09 8.27
C LEU A 1 8.82 -6.69 7.57
N ILE A 2 7.86 -7.59 7.62
CA ILE A 2 6.58 -7.39 6.94
C ILE A 2 5.88 -6.14 7.46
N GLU A 3 5.91 -5.92 8.76
CA GLU A 3 5.25 -4.79 9.38
C GLU A 3 5.81 -3.47 8.86
N TYR A 4 7.10 -3.40 8.66
CA TYR A 4 7.73 -2.20 8.13
C TYR A 4 7.21 -1.88 6.73
N GLU A 5 7.11 -2.91 5.89
CA GLU A 5 6.64 -2.72 4.53
C GLU A 5 5.18 -2.27 4.49
N ILE A 6 4.36 -2.83 5.36
CA ILE A 6 2.95 -2.43 5.45
C ILE A 6 2.83 -0.98 5.89
N ASN A 7 3.60 -0.58 6.89
CA ASN A 7 3.58 0.80 7.37
C ASN A 7 4.02 1.77 6.28
N SER A 8 5.05 1.39 5.52
CA SER A 8 5.52 2.23 4.43
C SER A 8 4.46 2.37 3.35
N ALA A 9 3.79 1.27 3.02
CA ALA A 9 2.73 1.30 2.02
C ALA A 9 1.57 2.18 2.47
N GLU A 10 1.20 2.12 3.75
CA GLU A 10 0.13 2.98 4.29
C GLU A 10 0.46 4.45 4.08
N LYS A 11 1.68 4.85 4.35
CA LYS A 11 2.08 6.25 4.18
C LYS A 11 1.96 6.69 2.74
N ILE A 12 2.36 5.83 1.82
CA ILE A 12 2.27 6.15 0.40
C ILE A 12 0.81 6.26 -0.04
N ILE A 13 -0.02 5.33 0.41
CA ILE A 13 -1.45 5.33 0.07
C ILE A 13 -2.12 6.62 0.55
N LEU A 14 -1.82 7.03 1.77
CA LEU A 14 -2.44 8.22 2.35
C LEU A 14 -2.02 9.50 1.64
N ARG A 15 -0.84 9.50 1.02
CA ARG A 15 -0.35 10.66 0.29
C ARG A 15 -0.90 10.76 -1.12
N LYS A 16 -1.29 9.63 -1.69
CA LYS A 16 -1.76 9.60 -3.08
C LYS A 16 -3.24 9.91 -3.14
N GLU A 17 -3.62 10.74 -4.09
CA GLU A 17 -5.02 11.05 -4.34
C GLU A 17 -5.56 10.24 -5.50
N GLN A 18 -4.86 9.18 -5.86
CA GLN A 18 -5.24 8.31 -6.96
C GLN A 18 -6.19 7.21 -6.48
N GLU A 19 -6.85 6.59 -7.44
CA GLU A 19 -7.74 5.49 -7.12
C GLU A 19 -6.95 4.24 -6.73
N LYS A 20 -7.62 3.35 -6.00
CA LYS A 20 -6.99 2.16 -5.46
C LYS A 20 -6.22 1.33 -6.49
N PRO A 21 -6.78 1.01 -7.68
CA PRO A 21 -6.05 0.20 -8.64
C PRO A 21 -4.74 0.84 -9.08
N GLU A 22 -4.73 2.15 -9.23
CA GLU A 22 -3.52 2.85 -9.64
C GLU A 22 -2.46 2.82 -8.56
N ILE A 23 -2.88 2.96 -7.31
CA ILE A 23 -1.96 2.91 -6.18
C ILE A 23 -1.36 1.52 -6.05
N VAL A 24 -2.16 0.48 -6.21
CA VAL A 24 -1.68 -0.90 -6.16
C VAL A 24 -0.61 -1.13 -7.22
N THR A 25 -0.87 -0.68 -8.45
CA THR A 25 0.08 -0.83 -9.54
C THR A 25 1.38 -0.09 -9.23
N TYR A 26 1.28 1.12 -8.72
CA TYR A 26 2.44 1.92 -8.36
C TYR A 26 3.31 1.20 -7.32
N LEU A 27 2.68 0.69 -6.28
CA LEU A 27 3.41 0.01 -5.21
C LEU A 27 4.04 -1.29 -5.69
N MET A 28 3.35 -2.03 -6.55
CA MET A 28 3.91 -3.26 -7.10
C MET A 28 5.15 -2.97 -7.94
N LYS A 29 5.15 -1.88 -8.68
CA LYS A 29 6.32 -1.49 -9.46
C LYS A 29 7.50 -1.13 -8.57
N LYS A 30 7.23 -0.69 -7.35
CA LYS A 30 8.29 -0.39 -6.40
C LYS A 30 8.79 -1.61 -5.66
N GLY A 31 8.17 -2.76 -5.89
CA GLY A 31 8.62 -4.01 -5.28
C GLY A 31 7.86 -4.44 -4.04
N TYR A 32 6.76 -3.76 -3.71
CA TYR A 32 5.93 -4.17 -2.59
C TYR A 32 5.16 -5.42 -2.93
N LYS A 33 5.00 -6.30 -1.95
CA LYS A 33 4.21 -7.51 -2.16
C LYS A 33 2.72 -7.17 -2.12
N ARG A 34 1.96 -7.80 -2.99
CA ARG A 34 0.53 -7.52 -3.08
C ARG A 34 -0.19 -7.76 -1.76
N ASP A 35 0.18 -8.83 -1.05
CA ASP A 35 -0.44 -9.12 0.24
C ASP A 35 -0.24 -7.98 1.23
N ASN A 36 0.95 -7.40 1.24
CA ASN A 36 1.24 -6.29 2.14
C ASN A 36 0.49 -5.03 1.73
N ILE A 37 0.33 -4.82 0.43
CA ILE A 37 -0.44 -3.70 -0.07
C ILE A 37 -1.89 -3.83 0.35
N ASN A 38 -2.46 -5.04 0.22
CA ASN A 38 -3.84 -5.29 0.62
C ASN A 38 -4.03 -5.06 2.12
N LYS A 39 -3.08 -5.51 2.92
CA LYS A 39 -3.16 -5.31 4.37
C LYS A 39 -3.11 -3.82 4.73
N ALA A 40 -2.29 -3.06 4.01
CA ALA A 40 -2.22 -1.62 4.24
C ALA A 40 -3.56 -0.95 3.96
N PHE A 41 -4.22 -1.33 2.86
CA PHE A 41 -5.53 -0.80 2.55
C PHE A 41 -6.56 -1.16 3.61
N GLU A 42 -6.52 -2.42 4.10
CA GLU A 42 -7.44 -2.84 5.14
C GLU A 42 -7.28 -2.00 6.40
N ARG A 43 -6.04 -1.73 6.78
CA ARG A 43 -5.76 -0.96 7.99
C ARG A 43 -6.22 0.49 7.86
N ILE A 44 -6.14 1.03 6.67
CA ILE A 44 -6.59 2.40 6.43
C ILE A 44 -8.11 2.48 6.41
N GLU A 45 -8.76 1.48 5.84
CA GLU A 45 -10.22 1.47 5.72
C GLU A 45 -10.90 1.16 7.05
N ASN A 46 -10.20 0.55 7.97
CA ASN A 46 -10.72 0.31 9.30
C ASN A 46 -10.37 1.46 10.22
#